data_55c435777b05f7bc5cb843a5318993a5
#
_entry.id   55c435777b05f7bc5cb843a5318993a5
#
_cell.length_a   1.000
_cell.length_b   1.000
_cell.length_c   1.000
_cell.angle_alpha   90.00
_cell.angle_beta   90.00
_cell.angle_gamma   90.00
#
_symmetry.space_group_name_H-M   'P 1'
#
loop_
_entity.id
_entity.type
_entity.pdbx_description
1 polymer ?
#
loop_
_entity_poly.entity_id
_entity_poly.type
_entity_poly.pdbx_seq_one_letter_code
_entity_poly.pdbx_strand_id
1 'polypeptide(L)'
;MMNSINLENTYTSLPPEFFRYTEAEAMPDVNVVTINEQLADLLNIDIGFLKSQSGLRFLSGKNSKTLPNSISLAYAGHQFGHLVPQLGDGRAVLLGDKICQDGVRRDIQLKGSGKTYFSRGGDGRAGIGPVTVSYTHLTLPTICSV
;
A
#
# COMPACT_ATOMS: atom_id res chain seq x y z
N MET A 1 -23.59 2.64 10.91
CA MET A 1 -22.82 3.67 10.19
C MET A 1 -21.73 2.95 9.40
N MET A 2 -21.67 3.12 8.08
CA MET A 2 -20.56 2.59 7.28
C MET A 2 -19.31 3.37 7.68
N ASN A 3 -18.40 2.76 8.44
CA ASN A 3 -17.10 3.33 8.71
C ASN A 3 -16.28 3.28 7.42
N SER A 4 -16.43 4.28 6.57
CA SER A 4 -15.56 4.45 5.42
C SER A 4 -14.22 4.98 5.93
N ILE A 5 -13.14 4.30 5.57
CA ILE A 5 -11.80 4.84 5.81
C ILE A 5 -11.66 6.06 4.89
N ASN A 6 -11.52 7.24 5.49
CA ASN A 6 -11.26 8.45 4.74
C ASN A 6 -9.76 8.59 4.49
N LEU A 7 -9.35 8.43 3.24
CA LEU A 7 -7.98 8.62 2.79
C LEU A 7 -7.90 9.86 1.90
N GLU A 8 -6.79 10.55 1.98
CA GLU A 8 -6.33 11.53 1.02
C GLU A 8 -5.28 10.87 0.10
N ASN A 9 -4.88 11.53 -0.95
CA ASN A 9 -3.72 11.11 -1.73
C ASN A 9 -2.88 12.34 -2.08
N THR A 10 -2.04 12.74 -1.14
CA THR A 10 -1.22 13.96 -1.26
C THR A 10 -0.17 13.85 -2.36
N TYR A 11 0.26 12.62 -2.72
CA TYR A 11 1.20 12.39 -3.82
C TYR A 11 0.65 12.79 -5.18
N THR A 12 -0.67 12.84 -5.37
CA THR A 12 -1.26 13.25 -6.66
C THR A 12 -1.11 14.75 -6.93
N SER A 13 -0.63 15.53 -5.98
CA SER A 13 -0.24 16.93 -6.18
C SER A 13 1.15 17.08 -6.82
N LEU A 14 1.95 16.00 -6.87
CA LEU A 14 3.25 15.99 -7.53
C LEU A 14 3.10 15.90 -9.05
N PRO A 15 4.15 16.26 -9.83
CA PRO A 15 4.15 16.04 -11.27
C PRO A 15 3.90 14.58 -11.65
N PRO A 16 3.26 14.31 -12.82
CA PRO A 16 2.84 12.96 -13.20
C PRO A 16 3.99 11.98 -13.44
N GLU A 17 5.23 12.46 -13.48
CA GLU A 17 6.43 11.62 -13.57
C GLU A 17 6.68 10.81 -12.30
N PHE A 18 6.17 11.25 -11.15
CA PHE A 18 6.39 10.62 -9.84
C PHE A 18 5.43 9.48 -9.52
N PHE A 19 4.40 9.28 -10.31
CA PHE A 19 3.42 8.22 -10.06
C PHE A 19 2.69 7.79 -11.33
N ARG A 20 1.97 6.67 -11.24
CA ARG A 20 0.97 6.23 -12.23
C ARG A 20 -0.30 5.81 -11.52
N TYR A 21 -1.44 6.24 -12.02
CA TYR A 21 -2.72 5.72 -11.54
C TYR A 21 -2.77 4.22 -11.74
N THR A 22 -3.09 3.51 -10.69
CA THR A 22 -3.04 2.04 -10.66
C THR A 22 -4.17 1.53 -9.77
N GLU A 23 -4.99 0.65 -10.30
CA GLU A 23 -5.98 -0.08 -9.53
C GLU A 23 -5.41 -1.43 -9.09
N ALA A 24 -5.69 -1.82 -7.84
CA ALA A 24 -5.37 -3.16 -7.38
C ALA A 24 -6.23 -4.20 -8.13
N GLU A 25 -5.61 -5.31 -8.50
CA GLU A 25 -6.36 -6.42 -9.11
C GLU A 25 -7.25 -7.11 -8.07
N ALA A 26 -8.51 -7.35 -8.44
CA ALA A 26 -9.44 -8.05 -7.57
C ALA A 26 -8.98 -9.49 -7.31
N MET A 27 -9.04 -9.89 -6.04
CA MET A 27 -8.78 -11.26 -5.62
C MET A 27 -10.11 -12.03 -5.52
N PRO A 28 -10.18 -13.29 -5.98
CA PRO A 28 -11.41 -14.07 -5.91
C PRO A 28 -11.81 -14.40 -4.47
N ASP A 29 -10.89 -14.97 -3.70
CA ASP A 29 -11.12 -15.41 -2.31
C ASP A 29 -10.14 -14.71 -1.38
N VAL A 30 -10.67 -13.89 -0.48
CA VAL A 30 -9.89 -13.08 0.45
C VAL A 30 -10.21 -13.49 1.87
N ASN A 31 -9.17 -13.86 2.61
CA ASN A 31 -9.25 -14.12 4.04
C ASN A 31 -8.20 -13.31 4.78
N VAL A 32 -8.57 -12.79 5.95
CA VAL A 32 -7.61 -12.16 6.85
C VAL A 32 -6.82 -13.24 7.59
N VAL A 33 -5.50 -13.21 7.43
CA VAL A 33 -4.60 -14.09 8.21
C VAL A 33 -4.35 -13.49 9.59
N THR A 34 -4.05 -12.20 9.65
CA THR A 34 -3.80 -11.48 10.89
C THR A 34 -4.04 -9.98 10.71
N ILE A 35 -4.36 -9.31 11.81
CA ILE A 35 -4.48 -7.85 11.88
C ILE A 35 -3.59 -7.37 13.03
N ASN A 36 -2.78 -6.35 12.78
CA ASN A 36 -2.09 -5.64 13.84
C ASN A 36 -3.07 -4.65 14.48
N GLU A 37 -3.63 -5.03 15.63
CA GLU A 37 -4.67 -4.25 16.31
C GLU A 37 -4.12 -2.92 16.85
N GLN A 38 -2.86 -2.89 17.32
CA GLN A 38 -2.22 -1.66 17.79
C GLN A 38 -2.03 -0.65 16.63
N LEU A 39 -1.65 -1.14 15.46
CA LEU A 39 -1.53 -0.30 14.27
C LEU A 39 -2.90 0.17 13.79
N ALA A 40 -3.93 -0.67 13.82
CA ALA A 40 -5.28 -0.27 13.45
C ALA A 40 -5.81 0.85 14.35
N ASP A 41 -5.56 0.74 15.66
CA ASP A 41 -5.92 1.78 16.64
C ASP A 41 -5.16 3.09 16.35
N LEU A 42 -3.84 3.04 16.18
CA LEU A 42 -3.02 4.19 15.81
C LEU A 42 -3.51 4.89 14.53
N LEU A 43 -3.91 4.11 13.53
CA LEU A 43 -4.48 4.59 12.28
C LEU A 43 -5.95 5.07 12.43
N ASN A 44 -6.55 4.92 13.61
CA ASN A 44 -7.97 5.17 13.84
C ASN A 44 -8.84 4.44 12.81
N ILE A 45 -8.58 3.13 12.66
CA ILE A 45 -9.35 2.23 11.81
C ILE A 45 -9.99 1.18 12.69
N ASP A 46 -11.32 1.09 12.60
CA ASP A 46 -12.08 0.12 13.39
C ASP A 46 -11.73 -1.32 13.01
N ILE A 47 -11.35 -2.12 14.01
CA ILE A 47 -10.99 -3.54 13.83
C ILE A 47 -12.21 -4.35 13.37
N GLY A 48 -13.39 -4.01 13.85
CA GLY A 48 -14.64 -4.63 13.42
C GLY A 48 -14.90 -4.39 11.94
N PHE A 49 -14.61 -3.18 11.45
CA PHE A 49 -14.62 -2.89 10.02
C PHE A 49 -13.63 -3.77 9.25
N LEU A 50 -12.36 -3.86 9.69
CA LEU A 50 -11.34 -4.66 8.99
C LEU A 50 -11.72 -6.15 8.90
N LYS A 51 -12.41 -6.69 9.91
CA LYS A 51 -12.92 -8.08 9.93
C LYS A 51 -14.23 -8.27 9.15
N SER A 52 -14.87 -7.19 8.72
CA SER A 52 -16.12 -7.23 7.97
C SER A 52 -15.91 -7.52 6.48
N GLN A 53 -16.99 -7.86 5.77
CA GLN A 53 -16.95 -8.01 4.30
C GLN A 53 -16.51 -6.72 3.58
N SER A 54 -16.88 -5.57 4.11
CA SER A 54 -16.43 -4.28 3.56
C SER A 54 -14.94 -4.04 3.79
N GLY A 55 -14.42 -4.40 4.95
CA GLY A 55 -13.00 -4.38 5.25
C GLY A 55 -12.20 -5.35 4.39
N LEU A 56 -12.69 -6.57 4.17
CA LEU A 56 -12.08 -7.54 3.26
C LEU A 56 -11.99 -6.99 1.83
N ARG A 57 -13.03 -6.35 1.36
CA ARG A 57 -13.03 -5.69 0.04
C ARG A 57 -12.00 -4.56 -0.02
N PHE A 58 -11.90 -3.74 1.03
CA PHE A 58 -10.89 -2.70 1.15
C PHE A 58 -9.47 -3.30 1.10
N LEU A 59 -9.20 -4.30 1.94
CA LEU A 59 -7.89 -4.96 2.03
C LEU A 59 -7.50 -5.72 0.75
N SER A 60 -8.48 -6.14 -0.04
CA SER A 60 -8.25 -6.83 -1.33
C SER A 60 -8.18 -5.90 -2.54
N GLY A 61 -8.37 -4.60 -2.35
CA GLY A 61 -8.44 -3.64 -3.44
C GLY A 61 -9.73 -3.66 -4.26
N LYS A 62 -10.72 -4.47 -3.88
CA LYS A 62 -12.02 -4.53 -4.60
C LYS A 62 -12.81 -3.22 -4.56
N ASN A 63 -12.53 -2.37 -3.59
CA ASN A 63 -13.15 -1.06 -3.44
C ASN A 63 -12.24 0.09 -3.89
N SER A 64 -11.19 -0.19 -4.65
CA SER A 64 -10.28 0.85 -5.16
C SER A 64 -11.01 1.96 -5.93
N LYS A 65 -12.15 1.64 -6.55
CA LYS A 65 -13.00 2.61 -7.26
C LYS A 65 -13.66 3.66 -6.35
N THR A 66 -13.76 3.41 -5.06
CA THR A 66 -14.34 4.34 -4.07
C THR A 66 -13.29 5.09 -3.28
N LEU A 67 -12.02 4.70 -3.44
CA LEU A 67 -10.89 5.38 -2.83
C LEU A 67 -10.39 6.50 -3.75
N PRO A 68 -9.80 7.57 -3.19
CA PRO A 68 -9.18 8.59 -4.00
C PRO A 68 -8.10 7.92 -4.85
N ASN A 69 -8.20 8.01 -6.13
CA ASN A 69 -7.24 7.60 -7.15
C ASN A 69 -5.97 6.91 -6.63
N SER A 70 -6.02 5.60 -6.44
CA SER A 70 -4.87 4.82 -6.02
C SER A 70 -3.76 4.87 -7.09
N ILE A 71 -2.52 4.86 -6.63
CA ILE A 71 -1.34 5.07 -7.48
C ILE A 71 -0.24 4.05 -7.18
N SER A 72 0.65 3.84 -8.14
CA SER A 72 1.97 3.26 -7.95
C SER A 72 3.02 4.35 -8.08
N LEU A 73 3.97 4.38 -7.14
CA LEU A 73 5.00 5.41 -7.07
C LEU A 73 6.16 5.11 -8.02
N ALA A 74 6.70 6.17 -8.63
CA ALA A 74 7.95 6.15 -9.39
C ALA A 74 9.08 6.75 -8.54
N TYR A 75 10.24 6.11 -8.54
CA TYR A 75 11.43 6.58 -7.83
C TYR A 75 12.69 6.09 -8.52
N ALA A 76 13.82 6.74 -8.23
CA ALA A 76 15.13 6.26 -8.61
C ALA A 76 15.74 5.41 -7.50
N GLY A 77 16.69 4.55 -7.85
CA GLY A 77 17.40 3.75 -6.86
C GLY A 77 18.63 3.05 -7.44
N HIS A 78 19.50 2.56 -6.55
CA HIS A 78 20.63 1.75 -6.96
C HIS A 78 20.21 0.28 -7.06
N GLN A 79 20.31 -0.28 -8.24
CA GLN A 79 19.99 -1.68 -8.52
C GLN A 79 20.95 -2.21 -9.59
N PHE A 80 21.37 -3.46 -9.48
CA PHE A 80 22.32 -4.08 -10.42
C PHE A 80 23.68 -3.38 -10.52
N GLY A 81 24.14 -2.77 -9.42
CA GLY A 81 25.44 -2.12 -9.34
C GLY A 81 25.52 -0.71 -9.94
N HIS A 82 24.41 -0.13 -10.38
CA HIS A 82 24.37 1.24 -10.91
C HIS A 82 23.07 1.97 -10.53
N LEU A 83 23.09 3.28 -10.70
CA LEU A 83 21.88 4.09 -10.55
C LEU A 83 20.88 3.78 -11.66
N VAL A 84 19.69 3.39 -11.28
CA VAL A 84 18.54 3.25 -12.17
C VAL A 84 17.64 4.46 -11.98
N PRO A 85 17.54 5.36 -12.97
CA PRO A 85 16.83 6.63 -12.82
C PRO A 85 15.32 6.45 -12.69
N GLN A 86 14.78 5.34 -13.18
CA GLN A 86 13.36 5.02 -13.07
C GLN A 86 13.15 3.58 -12.62
N LEU A 87 12.84 3.44 -11.36
CA LEU A 87 12.23 2.28 -10.72
C LEU A 87 10.77 2.61 -10.41
N GLY A 88 10.14 1.80 -9.62
CA GLY A 88 8.80 2.08 -9.13
C GLY A 88 8.19 0.87 -8.41
N ASP A 89 7.01 1.07 -7.90
CA ASP A 89 6.24 0.07 -7.16
C ASP A 89 5.70 -1.01 -8.10
N GLY A 90 6.51 -2.05 -8.36
CA GLY A 90 6.14 -3.16 -9.25
C GLY A 90 5.10 -4.14 -8.68
N ARG A 91 4.77 -4.02 -7.41
CA ARG A 91 3.81 -4.88 -6.69
C ARG A 91 3.12 -4.20 -5.51
N ALA A 92 3.18 -2.88 -5.45
CA ALA A 92 2.54 -2.09 -4.42
C ALA A 92 1.65 -1.03 -5.02
N VAL A 93 0.52 -0.77 -4.36
CA VAL A 93 -0.44 0.25 -4.75
C VAL A 93 -0.73 1.10 -3.52
N LEU A 94 -0.43 2.38 -3.59
CA LEU A 94 -0.77 3.36 -2.57
C LEU A 94 -2.27 3.66 -2.68
N LEU A 95 -3.01 3.32 -1.64
CA LEU A 95 -4.44 3.63 -1.55
C LEU A 95 -4.67 5.09 -1.16
N GLY A 96 -3.72 5.67 -0.46
CA GLY A 96 -3.74 7.03 0.01
C GLY A 96 -3.01 7.18 1.34
N ASP A 97 -3.13 8.34 1.91
CA ASP A 97 -2.53 8.72 3.19
C ASP A 97 -3.57 9.30 4.13
N LYS A 98 -3.28 9.30 5.42
CA LYS A 98 -4.11 9.93 6.43
C LYS A 98 -3.30 10.41 7.62
N ILE A 99 -3.81 11.40 8.32
CA ILE A 99 -3.27 11.84 9.61
C ILE A 99 -3.78 10.87 10.69
N CYS A 100 -2.86 10.28 11.42
CA CYS A 100 -3.11 9.32 12.49
C CYS A 100 -3.40 10.00 13.84
N GLN A 101 -3.72 9.21 14.88
CA GLN A 101 -4.03 9.77 16.22
C GLN A 101 -2.88 10.56 16.84
N ASP A 102 -1.64 10.20 16.51
CA ASP A 102 -0.43 10.89 16.97
C ASP A 102 -0.08 12.16 16.14
N GLY A 103 -0.94 12.56 15.22
CA GLY A 103 -0.73 13.70 14.35
C GLY A 103 0.22 13.45 13.17
N VAL A 104 0.77 12.24 13.04
CA VAL A 104 1.70 11.88 11.97
C VAL A 104 0.91 11.40 10.75
N ARG A 105 1.28 11.89 9.57
CA ARG A 105 0.73 11.41 8.29
C ARG A 105 1.39 10.08 7.92
N ARG A 106 0.58 9.10 7.58
CA ARG A 106 1.03 7.76 7.16
C ARG A 106 0.37 7.31 5.89
N ASP A 107 1.15 6.67 5.06
CA ASP A 107 0.71 6.04 3.82
C ASP A 107 0.07 4.68 4.09
N ILE A 108 -0.98 4.36 3.35
CA ILE A 108 -1.62 3.05 3.37
C ILE A 108 -1.45 2.42 2.00
N GLN A 109 -0.70 1.33 1.95
CA GLN A 109 -0.39 0.62 0.72
C GLN A 109 -0.90 -0.83 0.76
N LEU A 110 -1.33 -1.31 -0.39
CA LEU A 110 -1.46 -2.75 -0.65
C LEU A 110 -0.17 -3.27 -1.28
N LYS A 111 0.31 -4.42 -0.84
CA LYS A 111 1.49 -5.07 -1.40
C LYS A 111 1.14 -6.47 -1.90
N GLY A 112 1.52 -6.77 -3.14
CA GLY A 112 1.15 -8.02 -3.79
C GLY A 112 -0.24 -8.02 -4.40
N SER A 113 -0.80 -6.85 -4.64
CA SER A 113 -2.17 -6.63 -5.10
C SER A 113 -2.34 -6.72 -6.63
N GLY A 114 -1.35 -7.24 -7.33
CA GLY A 114 -1.37 -7.40 -8.77
C GLY A 114 -0.39 -6.50 -9.52
N LYS A 115 -0.53 -6.48 -10.82
CA LYS A 115 0.36 -5.74 -11.72
C LYS A 115 0.18 -4.24 -11.57
N THR A 116 1.31 -3.54 -11.69
CA THR A 116 1.38 -2.10 -11.83
C THR A 116 2.11 -1.73 -13.13
N TYR A 117 2.16 -0.46 -13.44
CA TYR A 117 2.99 0.04 -14.55
C TYR A 117 4.47 -0.36 -14.41
N PHE A 118 4.96 -0.53 -13.19
CA PHE A 118 6.37 -0.80 -12.87
C PHE A 118 6.69 -2.29 -12.67
N SER A 119 5.79 -3.20 -12.96
CA SER A 119 5.96 -4.66 -12.71
C SER A 119 6.99 -5.33 -13.60
N ARG A 120 7.44 -4.71 -14.70
CA ARG A 120 8.48 -5.23 -15.61
C ARG A 120 8.23 -6.67 -16.09
N GLY A 121 6.98 -7.02 -16.38
CA GLY A 121 6.59 -8.38 -16.76
C GLY A 121 6.34 -9.35 -15.59
N GLY A 122 6.57 -8.94 -14.35
CA GLY A 122 6.13 -9.70 -13.17
C GLY A 122 4.60 -9.68 -13.00
N ASP A 123 4.08 -10.58 -12.18
CA ASP A 123 2.64 -10.70 -11.89
C ASP A 123 2.14 -9.74 -10.80
N GLY A 124 3.05 -9.00 -10.16
CA GLY A 124 2.72 -8.07 -9.09
C GLY A 124 2.23 -8.75 -7.81
N ARG A 125 2.37 -10.05 -7.68
CA ARG A 125 1.95 -10.82 -6.50
C ARG A 125 3.08 -10.88 -5.46
N ALA A 126 2.72 -11.15 -4.22
CA ALA A 126 3.66 -11.37 -3.13
C ALA A 126 3.24 -12.58 -2.30
N GLY A 127 4.15 -13.54 -2.14
CA GLY A 127 3.95 -14.65 -1.21
C GLY A 127 4.16 -14.22 0.24
N ILE A 128 3.70 -15.06 1.17
CA ILE A 128 3.79 -14.77 2.63
C ILE A 128 5.24 -14.57 3.06
N GLY A 129 6.18 -15.42 2.61
CA GLY A 129 7.60 -15.31 2.94
C GLY A 129 8.20 -13.95 2.55
N PRO A 130 8.14 -13.53 1.28
CA PRO A 130 8.62 -12.22 0.86
C PRO A 130 7.95 -11.03 1.56
N VAL A 131 6.69 -11.14 1.97
CA VAL A 131 5.99 -10.10 2.72
C VAL A 131 6.58 -9.95 4.12
N THR A 132 6.81 -11.05 4.82
CA THR A 132 7.40 -11.03 6.17
C THR A 132 8.83 -10.51 6.17
N VAL A 133 9.64 -10.89 5.19
CA VAL A 133 11.01 -10.37 5.01
C VAL A 133 11.00 -8.86 4.73
N SER A 134 10.08 -8.38 3.90
CA SER A 134 9.95 -6.94 3.64
C SER A 134 9.63 -6.16 4.90
N TYR A 135 8.77 -6.68 5.76
CA TYR A 135 8.46 -6.05 7.04
C TYR A 135 9.69 -5.95 7.94
N THR A 136 10.48 -7.01 8.02
CA THR A 136 11.74 -7.03 8.78
C THR A 136 12.75 -6.01 8.26
N HIS A 137 12.90 -5.89 6.95
CA HIS A 137 13.84 -4.94 6.33
C HIS A 137 13.37 -3.48 6.43
N LEU A 138 12.09 -3.21 6.43
CA LEU A 138 11.57 -1.84 6.57
C LEU A 138 11.67 -1.32 8.00
N THR A 139 11.60 -2.19 8.99
CA THR A 139 11.74 -1.78 10.40
C THR A 139 13.19 -1.52 10.78
N LEU A 140 14.13 -2.30 10.28
CA LEU A 140 15.56 -2.14 10.57
C LEU A 140 16.15 -0.83 9.99
N PRO A 141 15.96 -0.48 8.72
CA PRO A 141 16.45 0.79 8.18
C PRO A 141 15.84 2.02 8.82
N THR A 142 14.58 1.98 9.26
CA THR A 142 13.94 3.10 9.97
C THR A 142 14.58 3.37 11.32
N ILE A 143 15.16 2.37 11.95
CA ILE A 143 15.91 2.50 13.20
C ILE A 143 17.35 2.97 12.94
N CYS A 144 17.91 2.62 11.79
CA CYS A 144 19.32 2.89 11.43
C CYS A 144 19.52 4.11 10.54
N SER A 145 18.45 4.69 9.99
CA SER A 145 18.51 5.83 9.05
C SER A 145 18.24 7.17 9.77
N VAL A 146 18.77 7.32 10.92
CA VAL A 146 18.73 8.60 11.62
C VAL A 146 19.92 9.43 11.18
#